data_cab7372e427619181f5ea383390eb66d
#
_entry.id   cab7372e427619181f5ea383390eb66d
#
_cell.length_a   1.000
_cell.length_b   1.000
_cell.length_c   1.000
_cell.angle_alpha   90.00
_cell.angle_beta   90.00
_cell.angle_gamma   90.00
#
_symmetry.space_group_name_H-M   'P 1'
#
loop_
_entity.id
_entity.type
_entity.pdbx_description
1 polymer ?
#
loop_
_entity_poly.entity_id
_entity_poly.type
_entity_poly.pdbx_seq_one_letter_code
_entity_poly.pdbx_strand_id
1 'polypeptide(L)'
;MKDFCIVGSGIAGSTIANLLSKKYSVEIFDKARGPGGRASNRRYKKDLSFDHGLQYISPKSKEFTRFILDLEKKKILKKWQGNHLDFTFEKKDELPKYIGVKGNNAIPKYLIKNIKANFQSL
;
A
#
# COMPACT_ATOMS: atom_id res chain seq x y z
N MET A 1 28.16 -2.49 -3.67
CA MET A 1 27.75 -1.98 -2.34
C MET A 1 26.45 -1.17 -2.50
N LYS A 2 25.56 -1.23 -1.54
CA LYS A 2 24.31 -0.44 -1.56
C LYS A 2 24.48 0.80 -0.72
N ASP A 3 23.90 1.92 -1.18
CA ASP A 3 23.93 3.16 -0.41
C ASP A 3 22.98 3.12 0.79
N PHE A 4 21.82 2.44 0.61
CA PHE A 4 20.81 2.32 1.66
C PHE A 4 20.25 0.90 1.75
N CYS A 5 20.07 0.47 2.99
CA CYS A 5 19.34 -0.73 3.37
C CYS A 5 18.06 -0.33 4.12
N ILE A 6 16.91 -0.76 3.64
CA ILE A 6 15.62 -0.50 4.26
C ILE A 6 15.11 -1.78 4.90
N VAL A 7 14.78 -1.72 6.18
CA VAL A 7 14.19 -2.84 6.91
C VAL A 7 12.68 -2.63 7.02
N GLY A 8 11.94 -3.56 6.44
CA GLY A 8 10.49 -3.52 6.36
C GLY A 8 9.95 -2.89 5.08
N SER A 9 8.98 -3.56 4.45
CA SER A 9 8.33 -3.18 3.19
C SER A 9 6.84 -2.83 3.37
N GLY A 10 6.49 -2.27 4.52
CA GLY A 10 5.20 -1.61 4.73
C GLY A 10 5.12 -0.29 3.95
N ILE A 11 4.04 0.47 4.12
CA ILE A 11 3.84 1.74 3.40
C ILE A 11 5.03 2.69 3.60
N ALA A 12 5.50 2.89 4.83
CA ALA A 12 6.60 3.80 5.13
C ALA A 12 7.92 3.34 4.48
N GLY A 13 8.33 2.09 4.70
CA GLY A 13 9.57 1.55 4.12
C GLY A 13 9.55 1.56 2.60
N SER A 14 8.43 1.17 1.98
CA SER A 14 8.26 1.20 0.53
C SER A 14 8.29 2.63 -0.03
N THR A 15 7.72 3.59 0.67
CA THR A 15 7.75 5.02 0.25
C THR A 15 9.17 5.57 0.30
N ILE A 16 9.88 5.37 1.40
CA ILE A 16 11.27 5.82 1.57
C ILE A 16 12.17 5.16 0.52
N ALA A 17 12.04 3.84 0.33
CA ALA A 17 12.81 3.11 -0.69
C ALA A 17 12.57 3.68 -2.09
N ASN A 18 11.31 3.96 -2.45
CA ASN A 18 10.96 4.56 -3.73
C ASN A 18 11.59 5.95 -3.91
N LEU A 19 11.54 6.79 -2.88
CA LEU A 19 12.12 8.13 -2.95
C LEU A 19 13.65 8.09 -3.09
N LEU A 20 14.31 7.28 -2.28
CA LEU A 20 15.77 7.16 -2.30
C LEU A 20 16.27 6.50 -3.60
N SER A 21 15.56 5.52 -4.14
CA SER A 21 15.96 4.81 -5.35
C SER A 21 16.09 5.69 -6.60
N LYS A 22 15.56 6.91 -6.55
CA LYS A 22 15.71 7.89 -7.65
C LYS A 22 17.15 8.42 -7.79
N LYS A 23 17.95 8.34 -6.74
CA LYS A 23 19.31 8.90 -6.69
C LYS A 23 20.35 7.92 -6.14
N TYR A 24 19.92 6.90 -5.44
CA TYR A 24 20.78 5.99 -4.68
C TYR A 24 20.46 4.54 -4.99
N SER A 25 21.42 3.67 -4.77
CA SER A 25 21.21 2.22 -4.82
C SER A 25 20.57 1.76 -3.49
N VAL A 26 19.37 1.20 -3.58
CA VAL A 26 18.57 0.79 -2.41
C VAL A 26 18.31 -0.70 -2.44
N GLU A 27 18.34 -1.33 -1.28
CA GLU A 27 17.93 -2.71 -1.09
C GLU A 27 17.00 -2.82 0.12
N ILE A 28 15.96 -3.65 0.01
CA ILE A 28 14.95 -3.84 1.05
C ILE A 28 15.10 -5.24 1.63
N PHE A 29 14.95 -5.36 2.94
CA PHE A 29 14.85 -6.63 3.67
C PHE A 29 13.57 -6.66 4.49
N ASP A 30 12.82 -7.75 4.40
CA ASP A 30 11.58 -7.93 5.17
C ASP A 30 11.47 -9.38 5.64
N LYS A 31 11.01 -9.55 6.88
CA LYS A 31 10.72 -10.87 7.45
C LYS A 31 9.47 -11.52 6.85
N ALA A 32 8.56 -10.73 6.29
CA ALA A 32 7.33 -11.21 5.69
C ALA A 32 7.56 -11.92 4.35
N ARG A 33 6.53 -12.58 3.84
CA ARG A 33 6.54 -13.23 2.51
C ARG A 33 6.37 -12.26 1.35
N GLY A 34 6.03 -11.01 1.63
CA GLY A 34 5.79 -9.99 0.63
C GLY A 34 5.50 -8.63 1.25
N PRO A 35 5.47 -7.58 0.43
CA PRO A 35 5.27 -6.23 0.93
C PRO A 35 3.84 -6.01 1.44
N GLY A 36 3.72 -5.10 2.40
CA GLY A 36 2.40 -4.73 2.94
C GLY A 36 2.45 -4.17 4.35
N GLY A 37 3.12 -4.84 5.27
CA GLY A 37 3.06 -4.46 6.68
C GLY A 37 1.60 -4.46 7.17
N ARG A 38 1.13 -3.34 7.73
CA ARG A 38 -0.27 -3.15 8.15
C ARG A 38 -1.27 -3.01 6.98
N ALA A 39 -0.80 -2.84 5.75
CA ALA A 39 -1.62 -2.89 4.54
C ALA A 39 -1.55 -4.27 3.85
N SER A 40 -1.20 -5.31 4.58
CA SER A 40 -1.06 -6.67 4.05
C SER A 40 -2.38 -7.24 3.58
N ASN A 41 -2.29 -8.04 2.53
CA ASN A 41 -3.39 -8.85 2.00
C ASN A 41 -3.00 -10.33 2.15
N ARG A 42 -3.87 -11.13 2.73
CA ARG A 42 -3.66 -12.56 2.93
C ARG A 42 -4.37 -13.36 1.85
N ARG A 43 -3.62 -14.09 1.06
CA ARG A 43 -4.17 -15.04 0.10
C ARG A 43 -4.63 -16.30 0.84
N TYR A 44 -5.90 -16.70 0.61
CA TYR A 44 -6.49 -17.90 1.19
C TYR A 44 -6.55 -19.03 0.17
N LYS A 45 -7.08 -18.76 -1.04
CA LYS A 45 -7.15 -19.69 -2.17
C LYS A 45 -6.71 -18.94 -3.44
N LYS A 46 -6.68 -19.66 -4.57
CA LYS A 46 -6.22 -19.12 -5.85
C LYS A 46 -6.82 -17.76 -6.18
N ASP A 47 -8.13 -17.60 -5.99
CA ASP A 47 -8.88 -16.40 -6.36
C ASP A 47 -9.51 -15.68 -5.15
N LEU A 48 -9.10 -16.03 -3.93
CA LEU A 48 -9.66 -15.48 -2.71
C LEU A 48 -8.57 -14.95 -1.80
N SER A 49 -8.64 -13.67 -1.49
CA SER A 49 -7.73 -13.00 -0.56
C SER A 49 -8.46 -11.96 0.29
N PHE A 50 -7.87 -11.62 1.42
CA PHE A 50 -8.45 -10.70 2.40
C PHE A 50 -7.44 -9.66 2.84
N ASP A 51 -7.86 -8.39 2.85
CA ASP A 51 -7.19 -7.33 3.57
C ASP A 51 -7.51 -7.47 5.06
N HIS A 52 -6.50 -7.54 5.91
CA HIS A 52 -6.69 -7.83 7.33
C HIS A 52 -6.12 -6.76 8.27
N GLY A 53 -5.70 -5.64 7.73
CA GLY A 53 -5.23 -4.50 8.51
C GLY A 53 -5.88 -3.22 8.01
N LEU A 54 -5.32 -2.61 6.99
CA LEU A 54 -5.89 -1.43 6.35
C LEU A 54 -7.21 -1.78 5.63
N GLN A 55 -8.28 -1.13 6.02
CA GLN A 55 -9.60 -1.35 5.39
C GLN A 55 -9.76 -0.50 4.12
N TYR A 56 -9.43 0.78 4.20
CA TYR A 56 -9.53 1.73 3.11
C TYR A 56 -8.55 2.89 3.30
N ILE A 57 -8.41 3.71 2.28
CA ILE A 57 -7.60 4.92 2.29
C ILE A 57 -8.50 6.12 2.04
N SER A 58 -8.42 7.12 2.92
CA SER A 58 -9.15 8.38 2.78
C SER A 58 -8.15 9.53 2.84
N PRO A 59 -7.72 10.07 1.68
CA PRO A 59 -6.74 11.13 1.65
C PRO A 59 -7.31 12.45 2.13
N LYS A 60 -6.58 13.17 3.01
CA LYS A 60 -6.98 14.47 3.57
C LYS A 60 -6.11 15.62 3.08
N SER A 61 -4.79 15.41 2.92
CA SER A 61 -3.90 16.45 2.41
C SER A 61 -3.91 16.53 0.89
N LYS A 62 -3.60 17.70 0.33
CA LYS A 62 -3.50 17.89 -1.14
C LYS A 62 -2.46 16.97 -1.77
N GLU A 63 -1.28 16.84 -1.14
CA GLU A 63 -0.19 16.00 -1.64
C GLU A 63 -0.58 14.54 -1.68
N PHE A 64 -1.17 14.06 -0.59
CA PHE A 64 -1.59 12.66 -0.51
C PHE A 64 -2.76 12.38 -1.46
N THR A 65 -3.68 13.31 -1.63
CA THR A 65 -4.76 13.20 -2.61
C THR A 65 -4.22 13.06 -4.04
N ARG A 66 -3.23 13.89 -4.42
CA ARG A 66 -2.59 13.77 -5.75
C ARG A 66 -1.96 12.39 -5.95
N PHE A 67 -1.26 11.89 -4.95
CA PHE A 67 -0.66 10.56 -4.99
C PHE A 67 -1.71 9.46 -5.18
N ILE A 68 -2.81 9.51 -4.43
CA ILE A 68 -3.90 8.53 -4.53
C ILE A 68 -4.59 8.60 -5.89
N LEU A 69 -4.84 9.80 -6.43
CA LEU A 69 -5.43 9.97 -7.76
C LEU A 69 -4.51 9.47 -8.88
N ASP A 70 -3.20 9.63 -8.74
CA ASP A 70 -2.23 9.04 -9.68
C ASP A 70 -2.29 7.51 -9.66
N LEU A 71 -2.36 6.91 -8.49
CA LEU A 71 -2.51 5.45 -8.36
C LEU A 71 -3.87 4.95 -8.89
N GLU A 72 -4.93 5.74 -8.76
CA GLU A 72 -6.23 5.42 -9.36
C GLU A 72 -6.15 5.43 -10.88
N LYS A 73 -5.54 6.45 -11.49
CA LYS A 73 -5.30 6.52 -12.94
C LYS A 73 -4.49 5.32 -13.45
N LYS A 74 -3.53 4.86 -12.68
CA LYS A 74 -2.70 3.67 -12.96
C LYS A 74 -3.41 2.35 -12.68
N LYS A 75 -4.67 2.38 -12.23
CA LYS A 75 -5.46 1.21 -11.87
C LYS A 75 -4.85 0.34 -10.75
N ILE A 76 -4.02 0.95 -9.91
CA ILE A 76 -3.49 0.34 -8.68
C ILE A 76 -4.55 0.42 -7.56
N LEU A 77 -5.24 1.55 -7.49
CA LEU A 77 -6.36 1.78 -6.59
C LEU A 77 -7.66 1.99 -7.37
N LYS A 78 -8.76 1.85 -6.65
CA LYS A 78 -10.10 2.20 -7.12
C LYS A 78 -10.90 2.81 -5.98
N LYS A 79 -11.91 3.62 -6.30
CA LYS A 79 -12.87 4.10 -5.31
C LYS A 79 -13.63 2.92 -4.72
N TRP A 80 -13.77 2.92 -3.41
CA TRP A 80 -14.64 1.98 -2.71
C TRP A 80 -16.07 2.54 -2.75
N GLN A 81 -16.84 2.06 -3.68
CA GLN A 81 -18.23 2.46 -3.86
C GLN A 81 -19.13 1.79 -2.81
N GLY A 82 -20.17 2.48 -2.39
CA GLY A 82 -21.13 2.00 -1.42
C GLY A 82 -21.46 3.04 -0.34
N ASN A 83 -22.39 2.70 0.53
CA ASN A 83 -22.72 3.49 1.69
C ASN A 83 -21.82 3.10 2.85
N HIS A 84 -21.12 4.09 3.39
CA HIS A 84 -20.26 3.91 4.56
C HIS A 84 -20.97 4.45 5.78
N LEU A 85 -21.50 3.55 6.59
CA LEU A 85 -22.26 3.87 7.79
C LEU A 85 -21.46 3.46 9.02
N ASP A 86 -21.68 4.16 10.12
CA ASP A 86 -21.21 3.72 11.43
C ASP A 86 -22.28 2.83 12.14
N PHE A 87 -22.02 2.48 13.40
CA PHE A 87 -22.96 1.68 14.19
C PHE A 87 -24.30 2.37 14.48
N THR A 88 -24.39 3.68 14.32
CA THR A 88 -25.66 4.43 14.44
C THR A 88 -26.43 4.46 13.14
N PHE A 89 -25.88 3.88 12.08
CA PHE A 89 -26.40 3.92 10.71
C PHE A 89 -26.47 5.34 10.12
N GLU A 90 -25.69 6.25 10.67
CA GLU A 90 -25.53 7.60 10.15
C GLU A 90 -24.31 7.70 9.26
N LYS A 91 -24.42 8.42 8.15
CA LYS A 91 -23.31 8.70 7.25
C LYS A 91 -22.41 9.78 7.87
N LYS A 92 -21.29 9.37 8.47
CA LYS A 92 -20.37 10.29 9.16
C LYS A 92 -19.31 10.93 8.29
N ASP A 93 -18.95 10.32 7.17
CA ASP A 93 -17.79 10.75 6.40
C ASP A 93 -18.08 10.69 4.90
N GLU A 94 -18.10 11.86 4.27
CA GLU A 94 -18.29 12.02 2.82
C GLU A 94 -17.00 12.00 2.01
N LEU A 95 -15.82 11.91 2.68
CA LEU A 95 -14.56 11.84 1.98
C LEU A 95 -14.49 10.57 1.14
N PRO A 96 -13.94 10.67 -0.08
CA PRO A 96 -13.77 9.51 -0.94
C PRO A 96 -12.86 8.48 -0.28
N LYS A 97 -13.27 7.21 -0.37
CA LYS A 97 -12.51 6.07 0.13
C LYS A 97 -11.97 5.26 -1.05
N TYR A 98 -10.73 4.80 -0.91
CA TYR A 98 -10.04 4.03 -1.94
C TYR A 98 -9.56 2.71 -1.38
N ILE A 99 -9.54 1.70 -2.23
CA ILE A 99 -9.01 0.37 -1.93
C ILE A 99 -8.10 -0.10 -3.06
N GLY A 100 -7.21 -1.01 -2.74
CA GLY A 100 -6.36 -1.67 -3.75
C GLY A 100 -7.19 -2.54 -4.71
N VAL A 101 -6.90 -2.47 -6.00
CA VAL A 101 -7.61 -3.28 -7.01
C VAL A 101 -7.41 -4.78 -6.77
N LYS A 102 -6.23 -5.18 -6.31
CA LYS A 102 -5.88 -6.58 -5.97
C LYS A 102 -5.47 -6.73 -4.50
N GLY A 103 -6.08 -5.94 -3.60
CA GLY A 103 -5.74 -5.86 -2.19
C GLY A 103 -4.97 -4.58 -1.85
N ASN A 104 -5.03 -4.17 -0.59
CA ASN A 104 -4.45 -2.91 -0.13
C ASN A 104 -2.92 -2.90 -0.12
N ASN A 105 -2.27 -4.05 -0.20
CA ASN A 105 -0.83 -4.14 -0.41
C ASN A 105 -0.38 -3.77 -1.84
N ALA A 106 -1.31 -3.40 -2.73
CA ALA A 106 -0.99 -2.91 -4.06
C ALA A 106 -0.12 -1.66 -4.04
N ILE A 107 -0.27 -0.77 -3.04
CA ILE A 107 0.55 0.43 -2.89
C ILE A 107 2.03 0.08 -2.64
N PRO A 108 2.40 -0.62 -1.55
CA PRO A 108 3.79 -0.98 -1.34
C PRO A 108 4.37 -1.82 -2.48
N LYS A 109 3.61 -2.74 -3.05
CA LYS A 109 4.04 -3.49 -4.25
C LYS A 109 4.40 -2.57 -5.42
N TYR A 110 3.57 -1.59 -5.70
CA TYR A 110 3.83 -0.63 -6.77
C TYR A 110 5.07 0.21 -6.50
N LEU A 111 5.22 0.71 -5.27
CA LEU A 111 6.34 1.57 -4.88
C LEU A 111 7.70 0.89 -5.02
N ILE A 112 7.78 -0.41 -4.74
CA ILE A 112 9.05 -1.15 -4.76
C ILE A 112 9.25 -2.05 -5.98
N LYS A 113 8.38 -1.96 -6.98
CA LYS A 113 8.38 -2.87 -8.15
C LYS A 113 9.72 -2.97 -8.90
N ASN A 114 10.52 -1.92 -8.84
CA ASN A 114 11.85 -1.83 -9.49
C ASN A 114 13.00 -1.82 -8.47
N ILE A 115 12.75 -2.17 -7.22
CA ILE A 115 13.73 -2.17 -6.14
C ILE A 115 13.97 -3.61 -5.70
N LYS A 116 15.24 -3.97 -5.52
CA LYS A 116 15.57 -5.30 -4.99
C LYS A 116 15.04 -5.44 -3.56
N ALA A 117 14.16 -6.40 -3.35
CA ALA A 117 13.57 -6.71 -2.06
C ALA A 117 13.77 -8.20 -1.73
N ASN A 118 14.28 -8.44 -0.53
CA ASN A 118 14.54 -9.77 0.01
C ASN A 118 13.50 -10.05 1.09
N PHE A 119 12.65 -11.01 0.82
CA PHE A 119 11.59 -11.43 1.74
C PHE A 119 12.03 -12.66 2.54
N GLN A 120 11.41 -12.90 3.70
CA GLN A 120 11.77 -13.97 4.63
C GLN A 120 13.23 -13.90 5.09
N SER A 121 13.78 -12.69 5.20
CA SER A 121 15.22 -12.44 5.38
C SER A 121 15.61 -11.99 6.79
N LEU A 122 14.70 -12.00 7.76
CA LEU A 122 14.97 -11.59 9.16
C LEU A 122 14.48 -12.62 10.14
#